data_5b0e916403a70a4714bf5a8ba4f2f5b9
#
_entry.id   5b0e916403a70a4714bf5a8ba4f2f5b9
#
_cell.length_a   1.000
_cell.length_b   1.000
_cell.length_c   1.000
_cell.angle_alpha   90.00
_cell.angle_beta   90.00
_cell.angle_gamma   90.00
#
_symmetry.space_group_name_H-M   'P 1'
#
loop_
_entity.id
_entity.type
_entity.pdbx_description
1 polymer ?
#
loop_
_entity_poly.entity_id
_entity_poly.type
_entity_poly.pdbx_seq_one_letter_code
_entity_poly.pdbx_strand_id
1 'polypeptide(L)'
;MNMTRRTFSALCVFLLACLGLQAAQVDTLMVRSESMNKDIQIVAIRPDKAVKGEKCPVIYLLHGYGGHAKTWIQVRPDLPEIADRDGIIFVCPDGSRDSWYWDSPLVKESRYETFISKELIDYVDTHFATIADRSKRAITGLSMGGHGAMWNAIRHQDVFGAAGATSGGLDIRPFPDNWNMKKYIGERDENLEVWNNHTVINLLDNLKNGSLAIIIDCGVDDFFYGINKAVHERLLLHKIAHDFIIRPGAHNGDYWKNSIGYQIKFFKIFFEKE
;
A
#
# COMPACT_ATOMS: atom_id res chain seq x y z
N MET A 1 -80.60 8.28 -26.83
CA MET A 1 -79.94 7.03 -26.31
C MET A 1 -78.44 7.31 -26.31
N ASN A 2 -77.91 7.95 -25.22
CA ASN A 2 -76.54 8.40 -25.14
C ASN A 2 -75.71 7.45 -24.25
N MET A 3 -74.78 6.77 -24.86
CA MET A 3 -73.80 5.94 -24.15
C MET A 3 -72.56 6.79 -23.81
N THR A 4 -72.39 7.12 -22.54
CA THR A 4 -71.19 7.77 -22.00
C THR A 4 -70.06 6.77 -21.87
N ARG A 5 -68.96 6.96 -22.63
CA ARG A 5 -67.69 6.25 -22.47
C ARG A 5 -66.94 6.77 -21.25
N ARG A 6 -66.73 5.94 -20.24
CA ARG A 6 -65.80 6.21 -19.12
C ARG A 6 -64.41 5.74 -19.53
N THR A 7 -63.52 6.67 -19.73
CA THR A 7 -62.09 6.41 -19.87
C THR A 7 -61.48 6.24 -18.48
N PHE A 8 -60.95 5.02 -18.20
CA PHE A 8 -60.10 4.76 -17.04
C PHE A 8 -58.66 5.18 -17.39
N SER A 9 -58.17 6.24 -16.78
CA SER A 9 -56.75 6.58 -16.78
C SER A 9 -56.04 5.76 -15.71
N ALA A 10 -55.26 4.81 -16.12
CA ALA A 10 -54.34 4.08 -15.25
C ALA A 10 -53.11 4.96 -15.01
N LEU A 11 -52.96 5.50 -13.80
CA LEU A 11 -51.79 6.23 -13.35
C LEU A 11 -50.75 5.22 -12.93
N CYS A 12 -49.77 4.90 -13.80
CA CYS A 12 -48.58 4.12 -13.44
C CYS A 12 -47.65 4.99 -12.63
N VAL A 13 -47.67 4.83 -11.30
CA VAL A 13 -46.67 5.40 -10.38
C VAL A 13 -45.40 4.54 -10.51
N PHE A 14 -44.43 5.00 -11.27
CA PHE A 14 -43.07 4.46 -11.22
C PHE A 14 -42.45 4.88 -9.88
N LEU A 15 -42.41 3.97 -8.90
CA LEU A 15 -41.50 4.09 -7.77
C LEU A 15 -40.08 3.88 -8.31
N LEU A 16 -39.37 4.97 -8.62
CA LEU A 16 -37.91 4.96 -8.68
C LEU A 16 -37.41 4.69 -7.25
N ALA A 17 -37.12 3.43 -6.94
CA ALA A 17 -36.25 3.10 -5.83
C ALA A 17 -34.88 3.71 -6.16
N CYS A 18 -34.59 4.89 -5.61
CA CYS A 18 -33.23 5.39 -5.50
C CYS A 18 -32.49 4.38 -4.60
N LEU A 19 -31.93 3.33 -5.20
CA LEU A 19 -30.84 2.58 -4.60
C LEU A 19 -29.72 3.61 -4.46
N GLY A 20 -29.61 4.20 -3.28
CA GLY A 20 -28.46 5.03 -2.93
C GLY A 20 -27.22 4.19 -3.21
N LEU A 21 -26.49 4.53 -4.27
CA LEU A 21 -25.12 4.07 -4.44
C LEU A 21 -24.37 4.57 -3.19
N GLN A 22 -24.27 3.70 -2.21
CA GLN A 22 -23.46 3.97 -1.03
C GLN A 22 -22.02 3.83 -1.47
N ALA A 23 -21.30 4.96 -1.50
CA ALA A 23 -19.89 4.99 -1.90
C ALA A 23 -19.02 4.49 -0.73
N ALA A 24 -17.84 3.96 -1.06
CA ALA A 24 -16.85 3.59 -0.06
C ALA A 24 -16.64 4.71 0.96
N GLN A 25 -16.58 4.35 2.21
CA GLN A 25 -16.34 5.31 3.29
C GLN A 25 -14.85 5.66 3.37
N VAL A 26 -14.55 6.96 3.37
CA VAL A 26 -13.18 7.50 3.49
C VAL A 26 -13.06 8.21 4.83
N ASP A 27 -12.29 7.62 5.73
CA ASP A 27 -12.07 8.14 7.08
C ASP A 27 -10.63 8.63 7.24
N THR A 28 -10.46 9.76 7.92
CA THR A 28 -9.17 10.21 8.42
C THR A 28 -9.17 9.99 9.94
N LEU A 29 -8.32 9.11 10.41
CA LEU A 29 -8.28 8.64 11.79
C LEU A 29 -6.90 8.88 12.41
N MET A 30 -6.85 8.92 13.74
CA MET A 30 -5.62 8.93 14.50
C MET A 30 -5.45 7.57 15.19
N VAL A 31 -4.32 6.93 14.96
CA VAL A 31 -3.98 5.64 15.55
C VAL A 31 -2.82 5.84 16.53
N ARG A 32 -3.02 5.43 17.75
CA ARG A 32 -1.99 5.51 18.78
C ARG A 32 -0.84 4.56 18.47
N SER A 33 0.38 5.08 18.39
CA SER A 33 1.59 4.29 18.40
C SER A 33 2.18 4.32 19.80
N GLU A 34 2.11 3.21 20.49
CA GLU A 34 2.68 3.07 21.85
C GLU A 34 4.21 3.08 21.78
N SER A 35 4.80 2.45 20.76
CA SER A 35 6.25 2.37 20.57
C SER A 35 6.88 3.74 20.31
N MET A 36 6.12 4.69 19.74
CA MET A 36 6.57 6.07 19.47
C MET A 36 5.95 7.10 20.42
N ASN A 37 5.03 6.68 21.30
CA ASN A 37 4.28 7.54 22.22
C ASN A 37 3.61 8.75 21.52
N LYS A 38 3.04 8.53 20.33
CA LYS A 38 2.35 9.57 19.55
C LYS A 38 1.20 9.01 18.73
N ASP A 39 0.29 9.88 18.31
CA ASP A 39 -0.79 9.54 17.42
C ASP A 39 -0.34 9.70 15.96
N ILE A 40 -0.61 8.69 15.13
CA ILE A 40 -0.28 8.66 13.70
C ILE A 40 -1.56 8.77 12.90
N GLN A 41 -1.61 9.72 11.98
CA GLN A 41 -2.74 9.85 11.07
C GLN A 41 -2.75 8.72 10.05
N ILE A 42 -3.94 8.15 9.82
CA ILE A 42 -4.19 7.25 8.72
C ILE A 42 -5.38 7.72 7.89
N VAL A 43 -5.42 7.35 6.62
CA VAL A 43 -6.63 7.39 5.80
C VAL A 43 -7.06 5.95 5.54
N ALA A 44 -8.29 5.61 5.93
CA ALA A 44 -8.89 4.31 5.67
C ALA A 44 -10.00 4.47 4.62
N ILE A 45 -9.96 3.65 3.58
CA ILE A 45 -10.98 3.59 2.52
C ILE A 45 -11.62 2.22 2.63
N ARG A 46 -12.87 2.19 3.09
CA ARG A 46 -13.61 0.97 3.36
C ARG A 46 -14.75 0.81 2.36
N PRO A 47 -14.79 -0.28 1.57
CA PRO A 47 -15.91 -0.55 0.68
C PRO A 47 -17.22 -0.66 1.47
N ASP A 48 -18.35 -0.34 0.83
CA ASP A 48 -19.68 -0.38 1.45
C ASP A 48 -19.97 -1.72 2.16
N LYS A 49 -19.57 -2.84 1.54
CA LYS A 49 -19.74 -4.15 2.16
C LYS A 49 -18.95 -4.31 3.46
N ALA A 50 -17.74 -3.73 3.57
CA ALA A 50 -16.96 -3.77 4.80
C ALA A 50 -17.56 -2.88 5.89
N VAL A 51 -18.15 -1.73 5.51
CA VAL A 51 -18.91 -0.87 6.44
C VAL A 51 -20.11 -1.60 7.01
N LYS A 52 -20.74 -2.49 6.22
CA LYS A 52 -21.84 -3.37 6.64
C LYS A 52 -21.41 -4.61 7.42
N GLY A 53 -20.09 -4.78 7.67
CA GLY A 53 -19.54 -5.87 8.48
C GLY A 53 -19.10 -7.11 7.69
N GLU A 54 -19.15 -7.10 6.35
CA GLU A 54 -18.58 -8.17 5.54
C GLU A 54 -17.05 -8.08 5.53
N LYS A 55 -16.39 -9.18 5.84
CA LYS A 55 -14.93 -9.21 5.93
C LYS A 55 -14.26 -9.08 4.55
N CYS A 56 -13.27 -8.18 4.47
CA CYS A 56 -12.56 -7.85 3.23
C CYS A 56 -11.04 -8.01 3.37
N PRO A 57 -10.32 -8.30 2.28
CA PRO A 57 -8.87 -8.19 2.24
C PRO A 57 -8.41 -6.73 2.38
N VAL A 58 -7.14 -6.54 2.77
CA VAL A 58 -6.57 -5.22 3.04
C VAL A 58 -5.30 -5.00 2.22
N ILE A 59 -5.16 -3.80 1.64
CA ILE A 59 -3.93 -3.30 1.04
C ILE A 59 -3.46 -2.06 1.80
N TYR A 60 -2.26 -2.12 2.36
CA TYR A 60 -1.59 -0.98 2.97
C TYR A 60 -0.82 -0.21 1.90
N LEU A 61 -1.03 1.13 1.81
CA LEU A 61 -0.48 2.01 0.79
C LEU A 61 0.47 3.03 1.42
N LEU A 62 1.77 2.82 1.28
CA LEU A 62 2.82 3.66 1.87
C LEU A 62 3.19 4.81 0.94
N HIS A 63 3.28 6.04 1.48
CA HIS A 63 3.65 7.23 0.71
C HIS A 63 5.17 7.39 0.56
N GLY A 64 5.62 8.24 -0.38
CA GLY A 64 7.01 8.58 -0.61
C GLY A 64 7.54 9.66 0.35
N TYR A 65 8.83 9.96 0.23
CA TYR A 65 9.49 11.05 0.97
C TYR A 65 8.73 12.37 0.82
N GLY A 66 8.49 13.05 1.92
CA GLY A 66 7.75 14.30 1.95
C GLY A 66 6.23 14.18 1.84
N GLY A 67 5.71 12.95 1.67
CA GLY A 67 4.26 12.66 1.63
C GLY A 67 3.62 12.60 3.02
N HIS A 68 2.37 12.16 3.04
CA HIS A 68 1.53 12.04 4.24
C HIS A 68 0.36 11.07 3.97
N ALA A 69 -0.48 10.80 4.97
CA ALA A 69 -1.60 9.84 4.87
C ALA A 69 -2.54 10.05 3.67
N LYS A 70 -2.73 11.29 3.21
CA LYS A 70 -3.62 11.62 2.08
C LYS A 70 -2.94 11.52 0.71
N THR A 71 -1.64 11.22 0.64
CA THR A 71 -0.89 11.17 -0.62
C THR A 71 -1.54 10.24 -1.65
N TRP A 72 -1.96 9.05 -1.25
CA TRP A 72 -2.51 8.09 -2.20
C TRP A 72 -3.89 8.49 -2.76
N ILE A 73 -4.76 9.14 -1.97
CA ILE A 73 -6.02 9.70 -2.51
C ILE A 73 -5.74 10.85 -3.49
N GLN A 74 -4.66 11.62 -3.28
CA GLN A 74 -4.26 12.68 -4.21
C GLN A 74 -3.68 12.10 -5.51
N VAL A 75 -2.87 11.06 -5.42
CA VAL A 75 -2.29 10.37 -6.59
C VAL A 75 -3.35 9.58 -7.36
N ARG A 76 -4.26 8.91 -6.65
CA ARG A 76 -5.30 8.04 -7.21
C ARG A 76 -6.67 8.38 -6.61
N PRO A 77 -7.33 9.45 -7.06
CA PRO A 77 -8.58 9.93 -6.46
C PRO A 77 -9.76 8.96 -6.55
N ASP A 78 -9.72 8.01 -7.49
CA ASP A 78 -10.73 6.96 -7.69
C ASP A 78 -10.48 5.70 -6.83
N LEU A 79 -9.61 5.76 -5.80
CA LEU A 79 -9.44 4.65 -4.85
C LEU A 79 -10.74 4.23 -4.14
N PRO A 80 -11.66 5.15 -3.77
CA PRO A 80 -12.93 4.76 -3.17
C PRO A 80 -13.79 3.90 -4.10
N GLU A 81 -13.89 4.26 -5.38
CA GLU A 81 -14.63 3.49 -6.40
C GLU A 81 -13.97 2.12 -6.65
N ILE A 82 -12.64 2.08 -6.60
CA ILE A 82 -11.87 0.82 -6.70
C ILE A 82 -12.13 -0.05 -5.47
N ALA A 83 -12.18 0.52 -4.26
CA ALA A 83 -12.48 -0.19 -3.03
C ALA A 83 -13.83 -0.90 -3.12
N ASP A 84 -14.88 -0.19 -3.54
CA ASP A 84 -16.23 -0.77 -3.70
C ASP A 84 -16.28 -1.84 -4.80
N ARG A 85 -15.71 -1.54 -5.96
CA ARG A 85 -15.71 -2.46 -7.10
C ARG A 85 -15.01 -3.78 -6.80
N ASP A 86 -13.85 -3.72 -6.11
CA ASP A 86 -13.00 -4.88 -5.88
C ASP A 86 -13.19 -5.48 -4.47
N GLY A 87 -13.94 -4.80 -3.60
CA GLY A 87 -14.22 -5.24 -2.24
C GLY A 87 -12.95 -5.28 -1.36
N ILE A 88 -12.09 -4.28 -1.48
CA ILE A 88 -10.79 -4.21 -0.81
C ILE A 88 -10.76 -2.99 0.11
N ILE A 89 -10.27 -3.16 1.33
CA ILE A 89 -9.96 -2.05 2.24
C ILE A 89 -8.58 -1.50 1.90
N PHE A 90 -8.46 -0.18 1.72
CA PHE A 90 -7.16 0.48 1.62
C PHE A 90 -6.85 1.23 2.91
N VAL A 91 -5.61 1.10 3.40
CA VAL A 91 -5.11 1.81 4.58
C VAL A 91 -3.86 2.57 4.20
N CYS A 92 -3.90 3.90 4.33
CA CYS A 92 -2.82 4.80 3.95
C CYS A 92 -2.27 5.47 5.23
N PRO A 93 -1.25 4.92 5.88
CA PRO A 93 -0.66 5.54 7.06
C PRO A 93 0.25 6.71 6.71
N ASP A 94 0.36 7.67 7.64
CA ASP A 94 1.43 8.64 7.64
C ASP A 94 2.73 7.97 8.13
N GLY A 95 3.71 7.87 7.25
CA GLY A 95 5.04 7.33 7.54
C GLY A 95 6.04 8.40 7.95
N SER A 96 5.59 9.60 8.37
CA SER A 96 6.41 10.80 8.52
C SER A 96 7.09 11.22 7.21
N ARG A 97 7.68 12.41 7.22
CA ARG A 97 8.33 12.99 6.03
C ARG A 97 9.43 12.08 5.45
N ASP A 98 10.20 11.40 6.33
CA ASP A 98 11.51 10.85 6.00
C ASP A 98 11.91 9.60 6.81
N SER A 99 10.94 8.87 7.41
CA SER A 99 11.24 7.73 8.29
C SER A 99 11.78 6.49 7.57
N TRP A 100 11.60 6.39 6.26
CA TRP A 100 11.88 5.20 5.46
C TRP A 100 11.17 3.92 5.97
N TYR A 101 10.22 4.10 6.89
CA TYR A 101 9.46 3.03 7.54
C TYR A 101 10.33 2.07 8.35
N TRP A 102 11.46 2.58 8.88
CA TRP A 102 12.36 1.83 9.74
C TRP A 102 12.05 2.03 11.23
N ASP A 103 12.51 1.10 12.01
CA ASP A 103 12.82 1.31 13.42
C ASP A 103 14.25 1.83 13.49
N SER A 104 14.42 3.12 13.69
CA SER A 104 15.73 3.76 13.65
C SER A 104 16.62 3.31 14.81
N PRO A 105 17.89 2.93 14.55
CA PRO A 105 18.85 2.69 15.61
C PRO A 105 19.30 3.96 16.35
N LEU A 106 19.15 5.14 15.73
CA LEU A 106 19.62 6.42 16.26
C LEU A 106 18.50 7.29 16.84
N VAL A 107 17.31 7.26 16.25
CA VAL A 107 16.17 8.08 16.64
C VAL A 107 15.14 7.18 17.30
N LYS A 108 15.16 7.08 18.61
CA LYS A 108 14.33 6.16 19.41
C LYS A 108 12.82 6.36 19.20
N GLU A 109 12.41 7.58 18.89
CA GLU A 109 11.02 7.97 18.62
C GLU A 109 10.57 7.67 17.18
N SER A 110 11.45 7.08 16.34
CA SER A 110 11.14 6.62 14.99
C SER A 110 11.09 5.09 14.95
N ARG A 111 9.90 4.54 15.21
CA ARG A 111 9.62 3.09 15.28
C ARG A 111 8.57 2.72 14.24
N TYR A 112 8.79 3.13 12.99
CA TYR A 112 7.78 2.98 11.95
C TYR A 112 7.65 1.54 11.42
N GLU A 113 8.69 0.72 11.51
CA GLU A 113 8.58 -0.71 11.23
C GLU A 113 7.63 -1.39 12.23
N THR A 114 7.83 -1.14 13.53
CA THR A 114 6.93 -1.63 14.59
C THR A 114 5.50 -1.12 14.39
N PHE A 115 5.35 0.16 14.06
CA PHE A 115 4.02 0.73 13.81
C PHE A 115 3.31 0.04 12.64
N ILE A 116 3.97 -0.09 11.49
CA ILE A 116 3.36 -0.64 10.26
C ILE A 116 3.09 -2.14 10.39
N SER A 117 4.04 -2.91 10.96
CA SER A 117 3.94 -4.38 10.98
C SER A 117 3.16 -4.95 12.17
N LYS A 118 2.91 -4.14 13.21
CA LYS A 118 2.24 -4.60 14.43
C LYS A 118 1.11 -3.67 14.86
N GLU A 119 1.41 -2.44 15.30
CA GLU A 119 0.43 -1.57 15.96
C GLU A 119 -0.72 -1.20 15.03
N LEU A 120 -0.41 -0.85 13.76
CA LEU A 120 -1.40 -0.53 12.74
C LEU A 120 -2.21 -1.77 12.32
N ILE A 121 -1.58 -2.94 12.22
CA ILE A 121 -2.26 -4.21 11.90
C ILE A 121 -3.29 -4.53 12.98
N ASP A 122 -2.87 -4.50 14.26
CA ASP A 122 -3.74 -4.79 15.41
C ASP A 122 -4.92 -3.81 15.46
N TYR A 123 -4.67 -2.52 15.21
CA TYR A 123 -5.72 -1.51 15.15
C TYR A 123 -6.73 -1.79 14.02
N VAL A 124 -6.24 -2.02 12.80
CA VAL A 124 -7.08 -2.23 11.61
C VAL A 124 -7.91 -3.50 11.74
N ASP A 125 -7.31 -4.60 12.19
CA ASP A 125 -8.02 -5.88 12.34
C ASP A 125 -9.06 -5.84 13.48
N THR A 126 -8.86 -4.97 14.48
CA THR A 126 -9.80 -4.80 15.61
C THR A 126 -10.98 -3.88 15.25
N HIS A 127 -10.73 -2.84 14.44
CA HIS A 127 -11.72 -1.78 14.21
C HIS A 127 -12.44 -1.88 12.87
N PHE A 128 -11.91 -2.66 11.90
CA PHE A 128 -12.51 -2.82 10.58
C PHE A 128 -12.86 -4.29 10.32
N ALA A 129 -13.81 -4.50 9.41
CA ALA A 129 -14.20 -5.84 8.97
C ALA A 129 -13.13 -6.40 8.00
N THR A 130 -11.98 -6.80 8.53
CA THR A 130 -10.88 -7.39 7.78
C THR A 130 -10.91 -8.91 7.83
N ILE A 131 -10.33 -9.56 6.81
CA ILE A 131 -9.90 -10.95 6.91
C ILE A 131 -8.50 -10.91 7.52
N ALA A 132 -8.40 -11.14 8.83
CA ALA A 132 -7.17 -11.04 9.62
C ALA A 132 -6.21 -12.22 9.35
N ASP A 133 -5.81 -12.39 8.10
CA ASP A 133 -4.91 -13.42 7.64
C ASP A 133 -3.91 -12.85 6.62
N ARG A 134 -2.65 -13.32 6.65
CA ARG A 134 -1.61 -12.86 5.73
C ARG A 134 -1.96 -13.09 4.25
N SER A 135 -2.73 -14.14 3.93
CA SER A 135 -3.17 -14.45 2.55
C SER A 135 -4.17 -13.43 1.99
N LYS A 136 -4.71 -12.57 2.85
CA LYS A 136 -5.64 -11.50 2.50
C LYS A 136 -5.09 -10.11 2.89
N ARG A 137 -3.76 -10.02 3.11
CA ARG A 137 -3.08 -8.77 3.49
C ARG A 137 -1.89 -8.51 2.58
N ALA A 138 -1.93 -7.37 1.90
CA ALA A 138 -0.86 -6.89 1.03
C ALA A 138 -0.36 -5.51 1.47
N ILE A 139 0.86 -5.19 1.10
CA ILE A 139 1.47 -3.87 1.34
C ILE A 139 2.20 -3.40 0.09
N THR A 140 2.03 -2.14 -0.26
CA THR A 140 2.77 -1.52 -1.36
C THR A 140 3.01 -0.03 -1.09
N GLY A 141 3.81 0.60 -1.93
CA GLY A 141 4.07 2.02 -1.81
C GLY A 141 4.85 2.59 -2.98
N LEU A 142 4.98 3.90 -2.98
CA LEU A 142 5.75 4.64 -3.98
C LEU A 142 7.06 5.16 -3.37
N SER A 143 8.18 5.12 -4.11
CA SER A 143 9.46 5.72 -3.70
C SER A 143 9.96 5.19 -2.34
N MET A 144 10.10 6.07 -1.32
CA MET A 144 10.35 5.69 0.07
C MET A 144 9.31 4.67 0.58
N GLY A 145 8.04 4.81 0.19
CA GLY A 145 6.99 3.85 0.54
C GLY A 145 7.15 2.50 -0.14
N GLY A 146 7.68 2.46 -1.37
CA GLY A 146 8.04 1.21 -2.04
C GLY A 146 9.16 0.47 -1.32
N HIS A 147 10.17 1.22 -0.83
CA HIS A 147 11.17 0.68 0.10
C HIS A 147 10.50 0.11 1.35
N GLY A 148 9.70 0.95 2.05
CA GLY A 148 9.04 0.56 3.29
C GLY A 148 8.13 -0.66 3.16
N ALA A 149 7.42 -0.78 2.03
CA ALA A 149 6.56 -1.92 1.76
C ALA A 149 7.35 -3.21 1.61
N MET A 150 8.39 -3.22 0.78
CA MET A 150 9.26 -4.38 0.60
C MET A 150 10.05 -4.70 1.88
N TRP A 151 10.55 -3.67 2.59
CA TRP A 151 11.23 -3.82 3.86
C TRP A 151 10.37 -4.55 4.89
N ASN A 152 9.17 -4.03 5.15
CA ASN A 152 8.26 -4.62 6.12
C ASN A 152 7.81 -6.02 5.72
N ALA A 153 7.42 -6.24 4.45
CA ALA A 153 6.91 -7.53 4.02
C ALA A 153 7.96 -8.64 4.05
N ILE A 154 9.21 -8.36 3.70
CA ILE A 154 10.29 -9.36 3.73
C ILE A 154 10.65 -9.73 5.17
N ARG A 155 10.62 -8.77 6.09
CA ARG A 155 10.96 -8.98 7.51
C ARG A 155 9.80 -9.57 8.32
N HIS A 156 8.55 -9.34 7.89
CA HIS A 156 7.33 -9.77 8.56
C HIS A 156 6.45 -10.62 7.62
N GLN A 157 7.02 -11.74 7.13
CA GLN A 157 6.34 -12.66 6.22
C GLN A 157 5.16 -13.40 6.88
N ASP A 158 5.09 -13.41 8.19
CA ASP A 158 3.96 -13.89 9.00
C ASP A 158 2.78 -12.91 8.97
N VAL A 159 3.02 -11.63 8.69
CA VAL A 159 2.02 -10.56 8.64
C VAL A 159 1.50 -10.32 7.22
N PHE A 160 2.40 -10.21 6.25
CA PHE A 160 2.08 -9.89 4.86
C PHE A 160 2.28 -11.09 3.94
N GLY A 161 1.29 -11.38 3.08
CA GLY A 161 1.39 -12.44 2.08
C GLY A 161 1.79 -11.93 0.69
N ALA A 162 1.61 -10.61 0.44
CA ALA A 162 1.99 -9.98 -0.83
C ALA A 162 2.60 -8.60 -0.60
N ALA A 163 3.59 -8.24 -1.44
CA ALA A 163 4.25 -6.95 -1.41
C ALA A 163 4.43 -6.35 -2.79
N GLY A 164 4.40 -5.03 -2.87
CA GLY A 164 4.69 -4.29 -4.09
C GLY A 164 5.60 -3.09 -3.86
N ALA A 165 6.25 -2.64 -4.93
CA ALA A 165 6.99 -1.38 -4.97
C ALA A 165 6.76 -0.67 -6.30
N THR A 166 6.40 0.60 -6.24
CA THR A 166 6.39 1.49 -7.40
C THR A 166 7.54 2.47 -7.26
N SER A 167 8.45 2.47 -8.23
CA SER A 167 9.62 3.37 -8.21
C SER A 167 10.35 3.30 -6.85
N GLY A 168 10.52 2.09 -6.29
CA GLY A 168 10.99 1.91 -4.92
C GLY A 168 12.48 2.24 -4.72
N GLY A 169 12.83 2.86 -3.60
CA GLY A 169 14.23 3.05 -3.17
C GLY A 169 14.84 1.75 -2.64
N LEU A 170 14.90 0.69 -3.46
CA LEU A 170 15.20 -0.67 -3.03
C LEU A 170 16.69 -0.93 -2.77
N ASP A 171 17.58 -0.07 -3.26
CA ASP A 171 18.97 0.03 -2.84
C ASP A 171 19.29 1.49 -2.53
N ILE A 172 19.48 1.79 -1.26
CA ILE A 172 19.69 3.16 -0.77
C ILE A 172 21.16 3.60 -0.79
N ARG A 173 22.09 2.67 -0.91
CA ARG A 173 23.54 2.91 -0.76
C ARG A 173 24.16 3.86 -1.78
N PRO A 174 23.63 3.96 -3.03
CA PRO A 174 24.10 4.97 -4.00
C PRO A 174 23.72 6.42 -3.65
N PHE A 175 22.87 6.64 -2.63
CA PHE A 175 22.27 7.94 -2.33
C PHE A 175 22.50 8.39 -0.88
N PRO A 176 23.76 8.39 -0.35
CA PRO A 176 24.01 8.56 1.08
C PRO A 176 23.57 9.92 1.63
N ASP A 177 23.59 10.96 0.81
CA ASP A 177 23.28 12.33 1.22
C ASP A 177 21.82 12.75 0.93
N ASN A 178 21.00 11.81 0.41
CA ASN A 178 19.65 12.13 0.02
C ASN A 178 18.63 11.75 1.11
N TRP A 179 17.49 12.44 1.08
CA TRP A 179 16.25 12.08 1.81
C TRP A 179 16.42 11.82 3.31
N ASN A 180 17.40 12.50 3.95
CA ASN A 180 17.65 12.47 5.40
C ASN A 180 17.94 11.07 5.98
N MET A 181 18.33 10.08 5.18
CA MET A 181 18.56 8.71 5.65
C MET A 181 19.59 8.66 6.76
N LYS A 182 20.69 9.43 6.65
CA LYS A 182 21.74 9.46 7.65
C LYS A 182 21.29 9.94 9.04
N LYS A 183 20.22 10.72 9.14
CA LYS A 183 19.59 11.08 10.41
C LYS A 183 19.17 9.84 11.20
N TYR A 184 18.70 8.80 10.50
CA TYR A 184 18.12 7.60 11.10
C TYR A 184 19.09 6.44 11.23
N ILE A 185 20.08 6.33 10.32
CA ILE A 185 21.00 5.18 10.25
C ILE A 185 22.48 5.58 10.25
N GLY A 186 22.81 6.87 10.45
CA GLY A 186 24.18 7.40 10.52
C GLY A 186 24.81 7.68 9.15
N GLU A 187 25.97 8.29 9.16
CA GLU A 187 26.77 8.52 7.95
C GLU A 187 27.18 7.17 7.35
N ARG A 188 27.02 7.01 6.02
CA ARG A 188 27.23 5.70 5.35
C ARG A 188 28.63 5.15 5.58
N ASP A 189 29.65 5.98 5.40
CA ASP A 189 31.04 5.53 5.41
C ASP A 189 31.51 5.11 6.81
N GLU A 190 30.82 5.61 7.85
CA GLU A 190 31.05 5.22 9.24
C GLU A 190 30.17 4.04 9.69
N ASN A 191 29.06 3.75 8.96
CA ASN A 191 28.02 2.80 9.33
C ASN A 191 27.66 1.84 8.19
N LEU A 192 28.63 1.35 7.44
CA LEU A 192 28.40 0.51 6.25
C LEU A 192 27.52 -0.71 6.54
N GLU A 193 27.71 -1.36 7.69
CA GLU A 193 26.91 -2.52 8.08
C GLU A 193 25.44 -2.12 8.32
N VAL A 194 25.19 -0.99 8.98
CA VAL A 194 23.85 -0.48 9.23
C VAL A 194 23.14 -0.18 7.90
N TRP A 195 23.85 0.50 6.96
CA TRP A 195 23.30 0.78 5.63
C TRP A 195 22.99 -0.50 4.84
N ASN A 196 23.87 -1.48 4.87
CA ASN A 196 23.64 -2.78 4.23
C ASN A 196 22.42 -3.49 4.82
N ASN A 197 22.26 -3.43 6.14
CA ASN A 197 21.14 -4.06 6.86
C ASN A 197 19.82 -3.31 6.67
N HIS A 198 19.83 -2.03 6.23
CA HIS A 198 18.64 -1.23 5.93
C HIS A 198 18.35 -1.11 4.42
N THR A 199 18.95 -1.97 3.61
CA THR A 199 18.82 -1.99 2.16
C THR A 199 18.01 -3.20 1.70
N VAL A 200 16.89 -3.00 1.00
CA VAL A 200 15.96 -4.06 0.60
C VAL A 200 16.65 -5.15 -0.24
N ILE A 201 17.49 -4.79 -1.21
CA ILE A 201 18.16 -5.76 -2.08
C ILE A 201 18.98 -6.80 -1.29
N ASN A 202 19.48 -6.46 -0.12
CA ASN A 202 20.25 -7.38 0.74
C ASN A 202 19.34 -8.30 1.57
N LEU A 203 18.07 -7.93 1.77
CA LEU A 203 17.10 -8.79 2.46
C LEU A 203 16.60 -9.94 1.60
N LEU A 204 16.79 -9.86 0.29
CA LEU A 204 16.30 -10.89 -0.66
C LEU A 204 16.91 -12.25 -0.39
N ASP A 205 18.09 -12.34 0.21
CA ASP A 205 18.76 -13.59 0.58
C ASP A 205 17.96 -14.39 1.64
N ASN A 206 17.06 -13.72 2.36
CA ASN A 206 16.18 -14.32 3.37
C ASN A 206 14.86 -14.84 2.79
N LEU A 207 14.58 -14.60 1.50
CA LEU A 207 13.34 -15.02 0.86
C LEU A 207 13.45 -16.47 0.36
N LYS A 208 12.35 -17.19 0.52
CA LYS A 208 12.14 -18.49 -0.16
C LYS A 208 11.08 -18.31 -1.24
N ASN A 209 11.25 -19.02 -2.35
CA ASN A 209 10.26 -18.97 -3.42
C ASN A 209 8.86 -19.34 -2.89
N GLY A 210 7.87 -18.52 -3.20
CA GLY A 210 6.47 -18.70 -2.76
C GLY A 210 6.17 -18.21 -1.33
N SER A 211 7.16 -17.74 -0.55
CA SER A 211 6.92 -17.22 0.79
C SER A 211 6.23 -15.83 0.78
N LEU A 212 6.41 -15.07 -0.30
CA LEU A 212 5.81 -13.75 -0.51
C LEU A 212 5.49 -13.57 -2.00
N ALA A 213 4.29 -13.11 -2.32
CA ALA A 213 3.95 -12.69 -3.68
C ALA A 213 4.50 -11.27 -3.91
N ILE A 214 5.29 -11.07 -4.98
CA ILE A 214 6.03 -9.82 -5.19
C ILE A 214 5.69 -9.21 -6.55
N ILE A 215 5.44 -7.90 -6.57
CA ILE A 215 5.34 -7.09 -7.79
C ILE A 215 6.21 -5.83 -7.66
N ILE A 216 7.05 -5.56 -8.65
CA ILE A 216 7.88 -4.36 -8.74
C ILE A 216 7.57 -3.65 -10.05
N ASP A 217 7.41 -2.34 -10.00
CA ASP A 217 7.05 -1.50 -11.14
C ASP A 217 7.89 -0.21 -11.14
N CYS A 218 8.60 0.08 -12.24
CA CYS A 218 9.44 1.25 -12.34
C CYS A 218 9.48 1.81 -13.77
N GLY A 219 9.39 3.13 -13.89
CA GLY A 219 9.51 3.82 -15.18
C GLY A 219 10.95 3.77 -15.71
N VAL A 220 11.11 3.71 -17.04
CA VAL A 220 12.45 3.65 -17.66
C VAL A 220 13.25 4.95 -17.49
N ASP A 221 12.56 6.09 -17.30
CA ASP A 221 13.17 7.40 -17.08
C ASP A 221 13.27 7.76 -15.58
N ASP A 222 12.94 6.82 -14.68
CA ASP A 222 13.04 6.99 -13.25
C ASP A 222 14.50 6.84 -12.79
N PHE A 223 14.97 7.74 -11.92
CA PHE A 223 16.32 7.66 -11.39
C PHE A 223 16.57 6.41 -10.52
N PHE A 224 15.49 5.74 -10.05
CA PHE A 224 15.56 4.45 -9.37
C PHE A 224 15.44 3.25 -10.31
N TYR A 225 15.33 3.45 -11.65
CA TYR A 225 15.18 2.34 -12.58
C TYR A 225 16.30 1.29 -12.42
N GLY A 226 17.56 1.75 -12.39
CA GLY A 226 18.72 0.85 -12.27
C GLY A 226 18.69 -0.02 -11.02
N ILE A 227 18.30 0.53 -9.87
CA ILE A 227 18.23 -0.23 -8.61
C ILE A 227 17.03 -1.19 -8.57
N ASN A 228 15.88 -0.82 -9.17
CA ASN A 228 14.73 -1.71 -9.28
C ASN A 228 15.04 -2.89 -10.22
N LYS A 229 15.74 -2.63 -11.33
CA LYS A 229 16.24 -3.67 -12.24
C LYS A 229 17.23 -4.62 -11.54
N ALA A 230 18.15 -4.09 -10.74
CA ALA A 230 19.09 -4.93 -9.97
C ALA A 230 18.38 -5.85 -8.96
N VAL A 231 17.29 -5.37 -8.33
CA VAL A 231 16.45 -6.21 -7.46
C VAL A 231 15.75 -7.31 -8.26
N HIS A 232 15.20 -6.99 -9.44
CA HIS A 232 14.63 -7.99 -10.35
C HIS A 232 15.66 -9.08 -10.71
N GLU A 233 16.85 -8.68 -11.15
CA GLU A 233 17.93 -9.61 -11.51
C GLU A 233 18.34 -10.50 -10.32
N ARG A 234 18.40 -9.94 -9.11
CA ARG A 234 18.72 -10.70 -7.90
C ARG A 234 17.60 -11.69 -7.54
N LEU A 235 16.34 -11.31 -7.67
CA LEU A 235 15.21 -12.22 -7.47
C LEU A 235 15.25 -13.40 -8.47
N LEU A 236 15.59 -13.13 -9.74
CA LEU A 236 15.79 -14.17 -10.74
C LEU A 236 16.95 -15.12 -10.36
N LEU A 237 18.08 -14.57 -9.90
CA LEU A 237 19.23 -15.36 -9.46
C LEU A 237 18.86 -16.31 -8.30
N HIS A 238 18.04 -15.83 -7.37
CA HIS A 238 17.54 -16.63 -6.23
C HIS A 238 16.33 -17.51 -6.60
N LYS A 239 15.88 -17.50 -7.86
CA LYS A 239 14.71 -18.25 -8.34
C LYS A 239 13.42 -17.89 -7.59
N ILE A 240 13.27 -16.65 -7.17
CA ILE A 240 12.06 -16.11 -6.52
C ILE A 240 11.09 -15.64 -7.59
N ALA A 241 9.91 -16.25 -7.64
CA ALA A 241 8.84 -15.85 -8.54
C ALA A 241 8.33 -14.43 -8.17
N HIS A 242 8.25 -13.54 -9.16
CA HIS A 242 7.79 -12.16 -9.00
C HIS A 242 7.36 -11.57 -10.33
N ASP A 243 6.53 -10.53 -10.27
CA ASP A 243 6.21 -9.70 -11.44
C ASP A 243 7.14 -8.47 -11.46
N PHE A 244 7.74 -8.18 -12.62
CA PHE A 244 8.51 -6.97 -12.84
C PHE A 244 7.97 -6.23 -14.06
N ILE A 245 7.45 -5.02 -13.84
CA ILE A 245 6.84 -4.18 -14.88
C ILE A 245 7.73 -3.00 -15.19
N ILE A 246 8.04 -2.81 -16.47
CA ILE A 246 8.79 -1.68 -16.98
C ILE A 246 7.93 -0.97 -18.03
N ARG A 247 7.81 0.35 -17.90
CA ARG A 247 7.05 1.18 -18.84
C ARG A 247 7.72 2.53 -19.04
N PRO A 248 7.43 3.25 -20.16
CA PRO A 248 7.77 4.66 -20.27
C PRO A 248 7.23 5.47 -19.09
N GLY A 249 8.05 6.34 -18.52
CA GLY A 249 7.67 7.22 -17.41
C GLY A 249 8.81 7.44 -16.42
N ALA A 250 8.63 8.42 -15.55
CA ALA A 250 9.63 8.91 -14.60
C ALA A 250 9.09 8.89 -13.16
N HIS A 251 9.90 9.38 -12.22
CA HIS A 251 9.58 9.44 -10.78
C HIS A 251 8.53 10.51 -10.45
N ASN A 252 7.28 10.30 -10.81
CA ASN A 252 6.21 11.30 -10.66
C ASN A 252 4.81 10.69 -10.45
N GLY A 253 3.85 11.56 -10.08
CA GLY A 253 2.48 11.18 -9.78
C GLY A 253 1.73 10.50 -10.93
N ASP A 254 1.97 10.91 -12.17
CA ASP A 254 1.31 10.31 -13.36
C ASP A 254 1.70 8.85 -13.53
N TYR A 255 2.99 8.53 -13.34
CA TYR A 255 3.48 7.16 -13.36
C TYR A 255 2.86 6.34 -12.22
N TRP A 256 2.90 6.86 -10.99
CA TRP A 256 2.38 6.15 -9.80
C TRP A 256 0.87 5.93 -9.85
N LYS A 257 0.11 6.90 -10.37
CA LYS A 257 -1.33 6.77 -10.62
C LYS A 257 -1.65 5.57 -11.53
N ASN A 258 -0.84 5.37 -12.56
CA ASN A 258 -1.02 4.24 -13.47
C ASN A 258 -0.54 2.93 -12.84
N SER A 259 0.65 2.93 -12.24
CA SER A 259 1.30 1.76 -11.63
C SER A 259 0.44 1.08 -10.58
N ILE A 260 -0.17 1.85 -9.66
CA ILE A 260 -0.98 1.28 -8.58
C ILE A 260 -2.16 0.43 -9.10
N GLY A 261 -2.71 0.75 -10.27
CA GLY A 261 -3.78 -0.04 -10.87
C GLY A 261 -3.35 -1.48 -11.24
N TYR A 262 -2.12 -1.66 -11.72
CA TYR A 262 -1.55 -2.98 -12.00
C TYR A 262 -1.25 -3.74 -10.70
N GLN A 263 -0.76 -3.05 -9.69
CA GLN A 263 -0.48 -3.68 -8.40
C GLN A 263 -1.76 -4.12 -7.67
N ILE A 264 -2.82 -3.31 -7.69
CA ILE A 264 -4.13 -3.70 -7.13
C ILE A 264 -4.65 -4.96 -7.85
N LYS A 265 -4.55 -5.03 -9.19
CA LYS A 265 -4.92 -6.23 -9.94
C LYS A 265 -4.11 -7.47 -9.54
N PHE A 266 -2.80 -7.31 -9.36
CA PHE A 266 -1.91 -8.39 -8.90
C PHE A 266 -2.33 -8.88 -7.50
N PHE A 267 -2.58 -7.97 -6.56
CA PHE A 267 -3.01 -8.33 -5.21
C PHE A 267 -4.40 -8.97 -5.19
N LYS A 268 -5.32 -8.51 -6.04
CA LYS A 268 -6.63 -9.14 -6.19
C LYS A 268 -6.50 -10.61 -6.60
N ILE A 269 -5.68 -10.89 -7.62
CA ILE A 269 -5.39 -12.27 -8.05
C ILE A 269 -4.74 -13.07 -6.91
N PHE A 270 -3.86 -12.46 -6.13
CA PHE A 270 -3.28 -13.11 -4.96
C PHE A 270 -4.33 -13.44 -3.91
N PHE A 271 -5.26 -12.52 -3.61
CA PHE A 271 -6.34 -12.74 -2.64
C PHE A 271 -7.37 -13.80 -3.06
N GLU A 272 -7.51 -14.05 -4.36
CA GLU A 272 -8.43 -15.05 -4.91
C GLU A 272 -7.85 -16.48 -4.86
N LYS A 273 -6.57 -16.65 -4.55
CA LYS A 273 -5.98 -17.98 -4.35
C LYS A 273 -6.51 -18.59 -3.06
N GLU A 274 -6.88 -19.88 -3.16
CA GLU A 274 -7.31 -20.71 -2.02
C GLU A 274 -6.14 -21.09 -1.10
#